data_e6925b7afb460e806b097184d2c6ce13
#
_entry.id   e6925b7afb460e806b097184d2c6ce13
#
_cell.length_a   1.000
_cell.length_b   1.000
_cell.length_c   1.000
_cell.angle_alpha   90.00
_cell.angle_beta   90.00
_cell.angle_gamma   90.00
#
_symmetry.space_group_name_H-M   'P 1'
#
loop_
_entity.id
_entity.type
_entity.pdbx_description
1 polymer ?
#
loop_
_entity_poly.entity_id
_entity_poly.type
_entity_poly.pdbx_seq_one_letter_code
_entity_poly.pdbx_strand_id
1 'polypeptide(L)'
;SAASDVYKRQVWSWDEKVQYTQQSFNKATDLKRSYTAIYNLGSGRLLQLATEELPTLQTADEGNAIWALLSTTRPYGTQSMWTARQFHDIYIINLETGERRQIKEKSPSYMRFSPKGKYTYWYQDQDSSWYTRSTADGKEYRLTTPQTFAAWDEDNDVPDYPSPYGIAGWTDDDQSILIKDRYDIW
;
A
#
# COMPACT_ATOMS: atom_id res chain seq x y z
N SER A 1 12.90 -34.16 -23.42
CA SER A 1 12.69 -35.28 -22.55
C SER A 1 11.38 -35.10 -21.77
N ALA A 2 10.30 -35.53 -22.35
CA ALA A 2 8.95 -35.42 -21.76
C ALA A 2 8.70 -36.40 -20.57
N ALA A 3 9.64 -37.28 -20.27
CA ALA A 3 9.49 -38.28 -19.21
C ALA A 3 9.80 -37.75 -17.79
N SER A 4 10.49 -36.60 -17.65
CA SER A 4 10.85 -36.07 -16.32
C SER A 4 9.73 -35.26 -15.66
N ASP A 5 8.70 -34.84 -16.42
CA ASP A 5 7.62 -33.99 -15.89
C ASP A 5 6.45 -34.79 -15.31
N VAL A 6 6.37 -36.08 -15.61
CA VAL A 6 5.26 -36.97 -15.19
C VAL A 6 5.28 -37.29 -13.69
N TYR A 7 6.42 -37.05 -13.00
CA TYR A 7 6.59 -37.38 -11.58
C TYR A 7 6.78 -36.17 -10.65
N LYS A 8 6.49 -34.98 -11.10
CA LYS A 8 6.48 -33.80 -10.20
C LYS A 8 5.31 -33.91 -9.24
N ARG A 9 5.59 -34.29 -8.00
CA ARG A 9 4.60 -34.27 -6.93
C ARG A 9 4.36 -32.83 -6.52
N GLN A 10 3.11 -32.40 -6.55
CA GLN A 10 2.66 -31.17 -5.93
C GLN A 10 2.18 -31.51 -4.53
N VAL A 11 2.82 -30.91 -3.52
CA VAL A 11 2.38 -31.02 -2.14
C VAL A 11 1.56 -29.77 -1.83
N TRP A 12 0.29 -29.98 -1.55
CA TRP A 12 -0.62 -28.91 -1.14
C TRP A 12 -0.70 -28.93 0.39
N SER A 13 -0.20 -27.86 1.04
CA SER A 13 -0.36 -27.68 2.47
C SER A 13 -1.46 -26.66 2.74
N TRP A 14 -2.35 -26.99 3.67
CA TRP A 14 -3.38 -26.05 4.12
C TRP A 14 -2.83 -24.80 4.80
N ASP A 15 -1.58 -24.85 5.25
CA ASP A 15 -0.87 -23.74 5.94
C ASP A 15 -0.08 -22.84 4.97
N GLU A 16 -0.06 -23.16 3.69
CA GLU A 16 0.63 -22.33 2.71
C GLU A 16 -0.14 -21.05 2.41
N LYS A 17 0.53 -19.92 2.59
CA LYS A 17 -0.03 -18.57 2.36
C LYS A 17 -0.09 -18.18 0.88
N VAL A 18 0.56 -18.94 0.01
CA VAL A 18 0.64 -18.70 -1.43
C VAL A 18 0.49 -20.03 -2.15
N GLN A 19 -0.35 -20.08 -3.16
CA GLN A 19 -0.56 -21.30 -3.95
C GLN A 19 0.73 -21.75 -4.64
N TYR A 20 0.96 -23.06 -4.73
CA TYR A 20 2.14 -23.66 -5.36
C TYR A 20 2.36 -23.16 -6.80
N THR A 21 1.30 -23.06 -7.58
CA THR A 21 1.36 -22.55 -8.96
C THR A 21 1.91 -21.13 -9.02
N GLN A 22 1.49 -20.28 -8.10
CA GLN A 22 1.97 -18.90 -7.98
C GLN A 22 3.42 -18.83 -7.48
N GLN A 23 3.78 -19.68 -6.50
CA GLN A 23 5.18 -19.80 -6.04
C GLN A 23 6.09 -20.25 -7.18
N SER A 24 5.67 -21.26 -7.95
CA SER A 24 6.42 -21.78 -9.11
C SER A 24 6.58 -20.72 -10.20
N PHE A 25 5.54 -19.95 -10.48
CA PHE A 25 5.56 -18.85 -11.45
C PHE A 25 6.50 -17.73 -11.01
N ASN A 26 6.48 -17.36 -9.73
CA ASN A 26 7.26 -16.25 -9.19
C ASN A 26 8.71 -16.63 -8.84
N LYS A 27 9.04 -17.91 -8.81
CA LYS A 27 10.34 -18.42 -8.34
C LYS A 27 11.55 -17.69 -8.93
N ALA A 28 11.56 -17.45 -10.24
CA ALA A 28 12.69 -16.80 -10.90
C ALA A 28 12.81 -15.32 -10.51
N THR A 29 11.70 -14.65 -10.29
CA THR A 29 11.63 -13.26 -9.83
C THR A 29 12.00 -13.15 -8.35
N ASP A 30 11.52 -14.07 -7.53
CA ASP A 30 11.79 -14.09 -6.09
C ASP A 30 13.28 -14.35 -5.77
N LEU A 31 13.93 -15.21 -6.55
CA LEU A 31 15.38 -15.47 -6.42
C LEU A 31 16.25 -14.25 -6.77
N LYS A 32 15.71 -13.31 -7.56
CA LYS A 32 16.39 -12.06 -7.97
C LYS A 32 15.90 -10.84 -7.20
N ARG A 33 15.00 -11.03 -6.23
CA ARG A 33 14.41 -9.94 -5.48
C ARG A 33 15.48 -9.19 -4.69
N SER A 34 15.52 -7.89 -4.86
CA SER A 34 16.34 -6.97 -4.07
C SER A 34 15.44 -6.07 -3.22
N TYR A 35 16.00 -5.60 -2.13
CA TYR A 35 15.29 -4.72 -1.20
C TYR A 35 16.00 -3.38 -1.10
N THR A 36 15.22 -2.32 -1.10
CA THR A 36 15.74 -0.95 -1.11
C THR A 36 16.45 -0.63 0.20
N ALA A 37 17.62 -0.04 0.08
CA ALA A 37 18.39 0.54 1.17
C ALA A 37 18.80 1.97 0.78
N ILE A 38 19.04 2.83 1.77
CA ILE A 38 19.56 4.17 1.59
C ILE A 38 20.99 4.25 2.13
N TYR A 39 21.88 4.89 1.35
CA TYR A 39 23.22 5.18 1.79
C TYR A 39 23.41 6.69 1.91
N ASN A 40 23.65 7.16 3.11
CA ASN A 40 23.88 8.58 3.38
C ASN A 40 25.34 8.94 3.09
N LEU A 41 25.56 9.74 2.04
CA LEU A 41 26.90 10.12 1.57
C LEU A 41 27.66 10.95 2.61
N GLY A 42 26.96 11.77 3.40
CA GLY A 42 27.60 12.65 4.39
C GLY A 42 28.09 11.89 5.62
N SER A 43 27.32 10.92 6.11
CA SER A 43 27.64 10.14 7.32
C SER A 43 28.27 8.78 7.02
N GLY A 44 28.26 8.30 5.76
CA GLY A 44 28.68 6.96 5.38
C GLY A 44 27.78 5.84 5.91
N ARG A 45 26.57 6.17 6.40
CA ARG A 45 25.67 5.21 7.01
C ARG A 45 24.77 4.54 5.96
N LEU A 46 24.74 3.21 6.00
CA LEU A 46 23.78 2.39 5.25
C LEU A 46 22.58 2.07 6.15
N LEU A 47 21.38 2.30 5.62
CA LEU A 47 20.12 1.98 6.29
C LEU A 47 19.27 1.08 5.39
N GLN A 48 18.95 -0.13 5.83
CA GLN A 48 18.01 -1.01 5.15
C GLN A 48 16.58 -0.51 5.35
N LEU A 49 15.88 -0.18 4.28
CA LEU A 49 14.50 0.29 4.31
C LEU A 49 13.50 -0.85 4.15
N ALA A 50 13.49 -1.46 2.95
CA ALA A 50 12.63 -2.60 2.67
C ALA A 50 13.31 -3.90 3.09
N THR A 51 12.52 -4.89 3.49
CA THR A 51 12.97 -6.23 3.87
C THR A 51 12.05 -7.28 3.25
N GLU A 52 12.39 -8.55 3.41
CA GLU A 52 11.49 -9.62 2.99
C GLU A 52 10.13 -9.56 3.67
N GLU A 53 10.07 -9.16 4.92
CA GLU A 53 8.82 -9.01 5.69
C GLU A 53 8.01 -7.77 5.28
N LEU A 54 8.70 -6.70 4.91
CA LEU A 54 8.14 -5.42 4.47
C LEU A 54 8.70 -5.06 3.09
N PRO A 55 8.26 -5.74 2.03
CA PRO A 55 8.91 -5.65 0.72
C PRO A 55 8.56 -4.40 -0.07
N THR A 56 7.41 -3.79 0.20
CA THR A 56 6.92 -2.65 -0.57
C THR A 56 7.32 -1.35 0.09
N LEU A 57 8.02 -0.50 -0.65
CA LEU A 57 8.44 0.84 -0.23
C LEU A 57 7.86 1.89 -1.17
N GLN A 58 7.36 2.98 -0.60
CA GLN A 58 6.96 4.18 -1.33
C GLN A 58 7.62 5.40 -0.69
N THR A 59 8.30 6.19 -1.50
CA THR A 59 8.88 7.49 -1.12
C THR A 59 8.00 8.63 -1.63
N ALA A 60 8.19 9.82 -1.09
CA ALA A 60 7.59 11.05 -1.57
C ALA A 60 8.66 12.05 -1.98
N ASP A 61 8.27 13.12 -2.66
CA ASP A 61 9.14 14.22 -3.10
C ASP A 61 10.40 13.70 -3.85
N GLU A 62 10.19 12.76 -4.77
CA GLU A 62 11.28 12.12 -5.55
C GLU A 62 12.39 11.49 -4.66
N GLY A 63 12.04 11.13 -3.43
CA GLY A 63 12.97 10.58 -2.43
C GLY A 63 13.57 11.62 -1.47
N ASN A 64 13.21 12.90 -1.60
CA ASN A 64 13.71 13.97 -0.72
C ASN A 64 12.90 14.10 0.57
N ALA A 65 11.72 13.49 0.65
CA ALA A 65 10.95 13.49 1.89
C ALA A 65 11.68 12.72 3.00
N ILE A 66 11.50 13.17 4.24
CA ILE A 66 12.10 12.52 5.43
C ILE A 66 11.45 11.15 5.71
N TRP A 67 10.23 10.95 5.25
CA TRP A 67 9.44 9.76 5.53
C TRP A 67 9.22 8.90 4.29
N ALA A 68 9.18 7.57 4.48
CA ALA A 68 8.71 6.62 3.49
C ALA A 68 7.63 5.70 4.08
N LEU A 69 6.73 5.19 3.23
CA LEU A 69 5.78 4.15 3.60
C LEU A 69 6.37 2.78 3.27
N LEU A 70 6.15 1.85 4.17
CA LEU A 70 6.40 0.44 3.97
C LEU A 70 5.09 -0.32 4.12
N SER A 71 4.89 -1.35 3.32
CA SER A 71 3.71 -2.19 3.46
C SER A 71 4.00 -3.66 3.18
N THR A 72 3.14 -4.51 3.76
CA THR A 72 3.16 -5.95 3.54
C THR A 72 1.75 -6.52 3.51
N THR A 73 1.54 -7.51 2.65
CA THR A 73 0.32 -8.32 2.60
C THR A 73 0.53 -9.72 3.19
N ARG A 74 1.75 -10.06 3.57
CA ARG A 74 2.16 -11.41 3.98
C ARG A 74 1.33 -12.01 5.11
N PRO A 75 0.93 -11.26 6.17
CA PRO A 75 0.12 -11.83 7.24
C PRO A 75 -1.26 -12.32 6.76
N TYR A 76 -1.74 -11.78 5.63
CA TYR A 76 -3.11 -11.95 5.14
C TYR A 76 -3.23 -12.83 3.90
N GLY A 77 -2.18 -13.50 3.47
CA GLY A 77 -2.15 -14.29 2.24
C GLY A 77 -3.28 -15.31 2.16
N THR A 78 -3.49 -16.09 3.20
CA THR A 78 -4.59 -17.09 3.28
C THR A 78 -5.96 -16.42 3.22
N GLN A 79 -6.16 -15.33 3.98
CA GLN A 79 -7.44 -14.61 3.98
C GLN A 79 -7.74 -13.99 2.61
N SER A 80 -6.74 -13.42 1.95
CA SER A 80 -6.89 -12.81 0.63
C SER A 80 -7.31 -13.81 -0.45
N MET A 81 -6.88 -15.08 -0.35
CA MET A 81 -7.31 -16.14 -1.26
C MET A 81 -8.82 -16.44 -1.18
N TRP A 82 -9.42 -16.29 0.00
CA TRP A 82 -10.83 -16.58 0.22
C TRP A 82 -11.74 -15.39 -0.01
N THR A 83 -11.26 -14.18 0.27
CA THR A 83 -12.09 -12.96 0.23
C THR A 83 -11.94 -12.16 -1.04
N ALA A 84 -10.99 -12.53 -1.92
CA ALA A 84 -10.57 -11.72 -3.07
C ALA A 84 -10.13 -10.29 -2.71
N ARG A 85 -9.93 -9.98 -1.41
CA ARG A 85 -9.47 -8.70 -0.90
C ARG A 85 -8.06 -8.80 -0.38
N GLN A 86 -7.24 -7.80 -0.68
CA GLN A 86 -5.91 -7.68 -0.12
C GLN A 86 -5.96 -6.79 1.12
N PHE A 87 -5.27 -7.24 2.16
CA PHE A 87 -5.07 -6.45 3.38
C PHE A 87 -3.59 -6.13 3.53
N HIS A 88 -3.32 -4.96 4.08
CA HIS A 88 -1.97 -4.43 4.23
C HIS A 88 -1.71 -4.01 5.67
N ASP A 89 -0.58 -4.42 6.22
CA ASP A 89 0.02 -3.71 7.33
C ASP A 89 0.87 -2.59 6.77
N ILE A 90 0.69 -1.39 7.28
CA ILE A 90 1.33 -0.17 6.78
C ILE A 90 2.15 0.46 7.89
N TYR A 91 3.40 0.75 7.55
CA TYR A 91 4.37 1.37 8.43
C TYR A 91 4.90 2.65 7.81
N ILE A 92 5.27 3.60 8.64
CA ILE A 92 6.05 4.77 8.24
C ILE A 92 7.47 4.62 8.80
N ILE A 93 8.46 4.93 8.00
CA ILE A 93 9.87 4.91 8.38
C ILE A 93 10.51 6.27 8.15
N ASN A 94 11.27 6.73 9.14
CA ASN A 94 12.09 7.93 9.00
C ASN A 94 13.39 7.55 8.26
N LEU A 95 13.67 8.22 7.15
CA LEU A 95 14.80 7.90 6.27
C LEU A 95 16.16 8.34 6.84
N GLU A 96 16.17 9.24 7.83
CA GLU A 96 17.40 9.70 8.48
C GLU A 96 17.74 8.81 9.68
N THR A 97 16.75 8.50 10.52
CA THR A 97 16.97 7.76 11.77
C THR A 97 16.80 6.26 11.65
N GLY A 98 15.94 5.81 10.72
CA GLY A 98 15.51 4.43 10.58
C GLY A 98 14.40 4.04 11.55
N GLU A 99 13.87 4.98 12.32
CA GLU A 99 12.73 4.72 13.20
C GLU A 99 11.52 4.31 12.38
N ARG A 100 10.92 3.19 12.76
CA ARG A 100 9.76 2.62 12.08
C ARG A 100 8.58 2.54 13.04
N ARG A 101 7.40 2.95 12.56
CA ARG A 101 6.15 2.88 13.32
C ARG A 101 5.06 2.26 12.46
N GLN A 102 4.29 1.33 13.00
CA GLN A 102 3.06 0.86 12.36
C GLN A 102 2.00 1.96 12.48
N ILE A 103 1.36 2.28 11.36
CA ILE A 103 0.33 3.33 11.29
C ILE A 103 -1.05 2.78 10.93
N LYS A 104 -1.10 1.62 10.27
CA LYS A 104 -2.35 0.88 10.00
C LYS A 104 -2.07 -0.62 10.06
N GLU A 105 -2.98 -1.35 10.69
CA GLU A 105 -3.03 -2.80 10.69
C GLU A 105 -4.23 -3.24 9.86
N LYS A 106 -4.04 -4.30 9.07
CA LYS A 106 -5.09 -4.92 8.25
C LYS A 106 -5.91 -3.92 7.42
N SER A 107 -5.26 -2.95 6.82
CA SER A 107 -5.92 -1.97 5.96
C SER A 107 -6.38 -2.61 4.65
N PRO A 108 -7.66 -2.50 4.27
CA PRO A 108 -8.13 -2.95 2.95
C PRO A 108 -7.68 -2.02 1.82
N SER A 109 -7.20 -0.83 2.17
CA SER A 109 -6.84 0.22 1.22
C SER A 109 -5.36 0.52 1.25
N TYR A 110 -4.80 0.81 0.08
CA TYR A 110 -3.47 1.36 -0.04
C TYR A 110 -3.43 2.79 0.48
N MET A 111 -2.36 3.08 1.20
CA MET A 111 -2.03 4.43 1.62
C MET A 111 -0.97 5.02 0.68
N ARG A 112 -1.12 6.27 0.31
CA ARG A 112 -0.20 7.00 -0.57
C ARG A 112 0.26 8.28 0.08
N PHE A 113 1.43 8.78 -0.34
CA PHE A 113 1.88 10.12 0.03
C PHE A 113 1.27 11.20 -0.87
N SER A 114 1.05 12.37 -0.29
CA SER A 114 1.00 13.62 -1.04
C SER A 114 2.35 13.90 -1.72
N PRO A 115 2.41 14.70 -2.79
CA PRO A 115 3.63 14.90 -3.58
C PRO A 115 4.86 15.30 -2.76
N LYS A 116 4.70 16.19 -1.77
CA LYS A 116 5.79 16.64 -0.88
C LYS A 116 5.95 15.80 0.38
N GLY A 117 5.08 14.80 0.59
CA GLY A 117 5.16 13.90 1.73
C GLY A 117 4.68 14.48 3.05
N LYS A 118 3.98 15.62 3.04
CA LYS A 118 3.42 16.21 4.26
C LYS A 118 2.28 15.39 4.83
N TYR A 119 1.57 14.68 3.95
CA TYR A 119 0.43 13.84 4.29
C TYR A 119 0.53 12.48 3.66
N THR A 120 -0.10 11.50 4.31
CA THR A 120 -0.54 10.25 3.68
C THR A 120 -2.06 10.30 3.50
N TYR A 121 -2.59 9.65 2.46
CA TYR A 121 -4.01 9.64 2.19
C TYR A 121 -4.46 8.27 1.68
N TRP A 122 -5.74 7.95 1.95
CA TRP A 122 -6.37 6.70 1.51
C TRP A 122 -7.87 6.85 1.41
N TYR A 123 -8.49 5.97 0.66
CA TYR A 123 -9.93 5.81 0.63
C TYR A 123 -10.32 4.64 1.54
N GLN A 124 -11.30 4.85 2.42
CA GLN A 124 -11.89 3.84 3.28
C GLN A 124 -13.19 3.36 2.63
N ASP A 125 -13.20 2.14 2.12
CA ASP A 125 -14.33 1.58 1.38
C ASP A 125 -15.57 1.34 2.26
N GLN A 126 -15.38 0.98 3.53
CA GLN A 126 -16.45 0.67 4.47
C GLN A 126 -17.38 1.85 4.79
N ASP A 127 -16.87 3.06 4.74
CA ASP A 127 -17.63 4.28 4.97
C ASP A 127 -17.59 5.26 3.79
N SER A 128 -17.10 4.78 2.64
CA SER A 128 -17.03 5.51 1.37
C SER A 128 -16.43 6.89 1.48
N SER A 129 -15.31 7.00 2.20
CA SER A 129 -14.72 8.29 2.55
C SER A 129 -13.22 8.34 2.33
N TRP A 130 -12.75 9.52 1.95
CA TRP A 130 -11.33 9.84 1.90
C TRP A 130 -10.82 10.33 3.25
N TYR A 131 -9.63 9.89 3.58
CA TYR A 131 -8.90 10.24 4.79
C TYR A 131 -7.51 10.74 4.45
N THR A 132 -6.98 11.57 5.32
CA THR A 132 -5.58 11.98 5.31
C THR A 132 -4.99 11.91 6.71
N ARG A 133 -3.67 11.71 6.78
CA ARG A 133 -2.89 11.70 8.01
C ARG A 133 -1.67 12.58 7.82
N SER A 134 -1.46 13.52 8.73
CA SER A 134 -0.26 14.34 8.78
C SER A 134 0.96 13.47 9.14
N THR A 135 2.04 13.61 8.39
CA THR A 135 3.30 12.90 8.67
C THR A 135 4.05 13.51 9.85
N ALA A 136 3.82 14.79 10.14
CA ALA A 136 4.49 15.52 11.20
C ALA A 136 4.00 15.11 12.60
N ASP A 137 2.68 15.11 12.82
CA ASP A 137 2.08 14.87 14.14
C ASP A 137 1.21 13.60 14.21
N GLY A 138 0.97 12.95 13.06
CA GLY A 138 0.21 11.73 12.98
C GLY A 138 -1.29 11.90 13.13
N LYS A 139 -1.82 13.12 13.11
CA LYS A 139 -3.27 13.36 13.19
C LYS A 139 -3.95 12.91 11.92
N GLU A 140 -5.08 12.24 12.09
CA GLU A 140 -5.93 11.79 10.99
C GLU A 140 -7.14 12.71 10.84
N TYR A 141 -7.51 12.97 9.58
CA TYR A 141 -8.66 13.79 9.22
C TYR A 141 -9.50 13.04 8.20
N ARG A 142 -10.81 13.03 8.41
CA ARG A 142 -11.77 12.59 7.41
C ARG A 142 -12.06 13.75 6.47
N LEU A 143 -11.80 13.57 5.18
CA LEU A 143 -11.92 14.63 4.18
C LEU A 143 -13.32 14.70 3.57
N THR A 144 -13.93 13.52 3.35
CA THR A 144 -15.27 13.43 2.75
C THR A 144 -16.22 12.66 3.64
N THR A 145 -17.50 12.97 3.52
CA THR A 145 -18.58 12.18 4.11
C THR A 145 -19.67 11.98 3.07
N PRO A 146 -20.50 10.92 3.18
CA PRO A 146 -21.63 10.73 2.27
C PRO A 146 -22.58 11.91 2.20
N GLN A 147 -22.57 12.78 3.21
CA GLN A 147 -23.42 13.98 3.28
C GLN A 147 -22.82 15.20 2.57
N THR A 148 -21.52 15.20 2.29
CA THR A 148 -20.86 16.32 1.59
C THR A 148 -21.00 16.19 0.09
N PHE A 149 -20.51 15.10 -0.47
CA PHE A 149 -20.67 14.70 -1.87
C PHE A 149 -20.30 13.21 -2.02
N ALA A 150 -20.80 12.57 -3.06
CA ALA A 150 -20.51 11.16 -3.34
C ALA A 150 -19.14 11.03 -4.02
N ALA A 151 -18.10 10.75 -3.24
CA ALA A 151 -16.75 10.50 -3.75
C ALA A 151 -16.55 9.06 -4.26
N TRP A 152 -17.61 8.28 -4.41
CA TRP A 152 -17.65 6.87 -4.80
C TRP A 152 -18.58 6.63 -5.96
N ASP A 153 -18.39 5.50 -6.65
CA ASP A 153 -19.24 5.08 -7.75
C ASP A 153 -20.68 4.76 -7.27
N GLU A 154 -21.61 5.70 -7.54
CA GLU A 154 -23.02 5.60 -7.17
C GLU A 154 -23.78 4.57 -8.01
N ASP A 155 -23.25 4.20 -9.18
CA ASP A 155 -23.83 3.19 -10.08
C ASP A 155 -23.33 1.77 -9.76
N ASN A 156 -22.60 1.58 -8.65
CA ASN A 156 -22.09 0.27 -8.25
C ASN A 156 -23.25 -0.71 -8.01
N ASP A 157 -23.36 -1.72 -8.86
CA ASP A 157 -24.39 -2.75 -8.83
C ASP A 157 -23.89 -4.14 -8.37
N VAL A 158 -22.64 -4.23 -7.96
CA VAL A 158 -22.05 -5.46 -7.45
C VAL A 158 -22.13 -5.53 -5.93
N PRO A 159 -22.21 -6.74 -5.32
CA PRO A 159 -22.31 -6.90 -3.87
C PRO A 159 -20.95 -6.70 -3.18
N ASP A 160 -20.33 -5.56 -3.43
CA ASP A 160 -19.08 -5.10 -2.80
C ASP A 160 -19.14 -3.61 -2.55
N TYR A 161 -18.22 -3.08 -1.75
CA TYR A 161 -18.14 -1.64 -1.49
C TYR A 161 -17.82 -0.88 -2.78
N PRO A 162 -18.46 0.28 -3.00
CA PRO A 162 -18.20 1.07 -4.19
C PRO A 162 -16.78 1.61 -4.23
N SER A 163 -16.20 1.58 -5.42
CA SER A 163 -14.89 2.17 -5.67
C SER A 163 -14.96 3.70 -5.66
N PRO A 164 -13.91 4.42 -5.24
CA PRO A 164 -13.89 5.87 -5.34
C PRO A 164 -13.70 6.31 -6.79
N TYR A 165 -14.22 7.47 -7.15
CA TYR A 165 -13.88 8.15 -8.42
C TYR A 165 -12.41 8.60 -8.44
N GLY A 166 -11.76 8.64 -7.29
CA GLY A 166 -10.34 8.92 -7.15
C GLY A 166 -10.04 10.38 -6.82
N ILE A 167 -8.79 10.74 -7.00
CA ILE A 167 -8.32 12.12 -6.84
C ILE A 167 -7.88 12.69 -8.18
N ALA A 168 -8.04 14.00 -8.37
CA ALA A 168 -7.48 14.72 -9.51
C ALA A 168 -6.01 15.08 -9.29
N GLY A 169 -5.62 15.31 -8.04
CA GLY A 169 -4.25 15.67 -7.68
C GLY A 169 -4.17 16.37 -6.33
N TRP A 170 -3.04 17.03 -6.15
CA TRP A 170 -2.75 17.91 -5.02
C TRP A 170 -2.33 19.27 -5.55
N THR A 171 -2.66 20.31 -4.81
CA THR A 171 -2.13 21.65 -5.09
C THR A 171 -0.68 21.76 -4.64
N ASP A 172 0.00 22.83 -5.07
CA ASP A 172 1.38 23.10 -4.69
C ASP A 172 1.57 23.03 -3.17
N ASP A 173 2.70 22.45 -2.77
CA ASP A 173 3.11 22.33 -1.38
C ASP A 173 2.13 21.52 -0.48
N ASP A 174 1.36 20.60 -1.09
CA ASP A 174 0.39 19.71 -0.41
C ASP A 174 -0.69 20.49 0.39
N GLN A 175 -1.06 21.69 -0.05
CA GLN A 175 -2.03 22.50 0.69
C GLN A 175 -3.44 21.97 0.59
N SER A 176 -3.82 21.42 -0.57
CA SER A 176 -5.16 20.86 -0.80
C SER A 176 -5.09 19.60 -1.63
N ILE A 177 -6.00 18.68 -1.36
CA ILE A 177 -6.24 17.49 -2.19
C ILE A 177 -7.49 17.75 -3.03
N LEU A 178 -7.42 17.42 -4.32
CA LEU A 178 -8.51 17.57 -5.27
C LEU A 178 -9.19 16.21 -5.45
N ILE A 179 -10.39 16.07 -4.90
CA ILE A 179 -11.15 14.81 -4.88
C ILE A 179 -12.22 14.87 -5.98
N LYS A 180 -12.38 13.77 -6.70
CA LYS A 180 -13.39 13.64 -7.75
C LYS A 180 -14.68 13.08 -7.19
N ASP A 181 -15.79 13.62 -7.65
CA ASP A 181 -17.06 12.93 -7.71
C ASP A 181 -17.37 12.52 -9.16
N ARG A 182 -18.61 12.18 -9.46
CA ARG A 182 -19.04 11.74 -10.79
C ARG A 182 -18.87 12.82 -11.87
N TYR A 183 -18.98 14.09 -11.51
CA TYR A 183 -19.09 15.21 -12.45
C TYR A 183 -18.05 16.30 -12.22
N ASP A 184 -17.63 16.47 -10.97
CA ASP A 184 -16.84 17.62 -10.53
C ASP A 184 -15.57 17.24 -9.76
N ILE A 185 -14.75 18.25 -9.48
CA ILE A 185 -13.55 18.19 -8.63
C ILE A 185 -13.74 19.15 -7.47
N TRP A 186 -13.54 18.66 -6.28
CA TRP A 186 -13.72 19.36 -5.01
C TRP A 186 -12.39 19.61 -4.31
#